data_57ed1b98b51669943eab8b4de0534f7a
#
_entry.id   57ed1b98b51669943eab8b4de0534f7a
#
_cell.length_a   1.000
_cell.length_b   1.000
_cell.length_c   1.000
_cell.angle_alpha   90.00
_cell.angle_beta   90.00
_cell.angle_gamma   90.00
#
_symmetry.space_group_name_H-M   'P 1'
#
loop_
_entity.id
_entity.type
_entity.pdbx_description
1 polymer ?
#
loop_
_entity_poly.entity_id
_entity_poly.type
_entity_poly.pdbx_seq_one_letter_code
_entity_poly.pdbx_strand_id
1 'polypeptide(L)'
;LLGRAIRLHSEPGENIGVLLPNVLATPVLFMALQYLGRIPAMLNYTAGGQALLQACRTGRLRRVYTSRKFVDAANLGPVLATLHTEVEVHFLEDLRARIGWTDKLLALLAAPWAKTLYELGVPHRNPDRPAVILFTSGSEGSPKGVALSHANLLSNFAQVRCHIDFRPTD
;
A
#
# COMPACT_ATOMS: atom_id res chain seq x y z
N LEU A 1 9.89 5.75 -9.55
CA LEU A 1 8.92 6.63 -10.24
C LEU A 1 7.74 6.98 -9.34
N LEU A 2 6.90 6.01 -9.01
CA LEU A 2 5.70 6.21 -8.17
C LEU A 2 6.06 6.82 -6.80
N GLY A 3 7.12 6.35 -6.18
CA GLY A 3 7.61 6.88 -4.90
C GLY A 3 7.86 8.39 -4.90
N ARG A 4 8.38 8.95 -6.00
CA ARG A 4 8.61 10.40 -6.09
C ARG A 4 7.29 11.19 -5.99
N ALA A 5 6.24 10.73 -6.68
CA ALA A 5 4.92 11.36 -6.61
C ALA A 5 4.27 11.23 -5.23
N ILE A 6 4.42 10.08 -4.56
CA ILE A 6 3.90 9.82 -3.21
C ILE A 6 4.64 10.68 -2.17
N ARG A 7 5.96 10.85 -2.31
CA ARG A 7 6.80 11.60 -1.37
C ARG A 7 6.35 13.05 -1.18
N LEU A 8 5.75 13.66 -2.20
CA LEU A 8 5.25 15.04 -2.14
C LEU A 8 4.04 15.21 -1.23
N HIS A 9 3.32 14.11 -0.93
CA HIS A 9 2.04 14.15 -0.24
C HIS A 9 2.01 13.32 1.06
N SER A 10 3.14 12.77 1.51
CA SER A 10 3.15 11.90 2.69
C SER A 10 4.46 11.95 3.43
N GLU A 11 4.43 11.62 4.74
CA GLU A 11 5.57 11.66 5.64
C GLU A 11 6.10 10.24 5.97
N PRO A 12 7.43 10.07 6.26
CA PRO A 12 7.95 8.80 6.78
C PRO A 12 7.23 8.38 8.06
N GLY A 13 6.89 7.09 8.15
CA GLY A 13 6.14 6.53 9.27
C GLY A 13 4.64 6.74 9.21
N GLU A 14 4.13 7.46 8.21
CA GLU A 14 2.68 7.64 8.01
C GLU A 14 2.01 6.35 7.56
N ASN A 15 0.83 6.06 8.16
CA ASN A 15 -0.04 4.97 7.72
C ASN A 15 -0.83 5.42 6.50
N ILE A 16 -0.74 4.66 5.41
CA ILE A 16 -1.36 4.99 4.12
C ILE A 16 -2.34 3.89 3.72
N GLY A 17 -3.60 4.26 3.54
CA GLY A 17 -4.64 3.33 3.07
C GLY A 17 -4.38 2.87 1.63
N VAL A 18 -4.51 1.57 1.40
CA VAL A 18 -4.45 0.96 0.07
C VAL A 18 -5.79 0.28 -0.19
N LEU A 19 -6.59 0.90 -1.08
CA LEU A 19 -7.91 0.41 -1.50
C LEU A 19 -7.83 -0.06 -2.95
N LEU A 20 -7.26 -1.22 -3.17
CA LEU A 20 -7.04 -1.81 -4.49
C LEU A 20 -7.37 -3.31 -4.48
N PRO A 21 -7.78 -3.86 -5.65
CA PRO A 21 -7.95 -5.29 -5.80
C PRO A 21 -6.58 -5.97 -5.92
N ASN A 22 -6.57 -7.30 -5.99
CA ASN A 22 -5.35 -8.08 -6.17
C ASN A 22 -4.88 -8.02 -7.64
N VAL A 23 -4.27 -6.90 -8.01
CA VAL A 23 -3.71 -6.62 -9.34
C VAL A 23 -2.28 -6.13 -9.23
N LEU A 24 -1.53 -6.13 -10.36
CA LEU A 24 -0.12 -5.73 -10.39
C LEU A 24 0.17 -4.34 -9.78
N ALA A 25 -0.79 -3.41 -9.84
CA ALA A 25 -0.63 -2.08 -9.24
C ALA A 25 -0.47 -2.12 -7.71
N THR A 26 -1.07 -3.12 -7.05
CA THR A 26 -1.05 -3.25 -5.58
C THR A 26 0.35 -3.55 -5.03
N PRO A 27 1.08 -4.59 -5.50
CA PRO A 27 2.46 -4.80 -5.03
C PRO A 27 3.39 -3.66 -5.44
N VAL A 28 3.20 -3.03 -6.59
CA VAL A 28 4.00 -1.86 -7.01
C VAL A 28 3.81 -0.69 -6.05
N LEU A 29 2.56 -0.37 -5.68
CA LEU A 29 2.27 0.67 -4.69
C LEU A 29 2.83 0.29 -3.31
N PHE A 30 2.63 -0.96 -2.89
CA PHE A 30 3.15 -1.48 -1.63
C PHE A 30 4.67 -1.28 -1.51
N MET A 31 5.42 -1.72 -2.52
CA MET A 31 6.88 -1.55 -2.55
C MET A 31 7.32 -0.09 -2.59
N ALA A 32 6.57 0.78 -3.28
CA ALA A 32 6.84 2.21 -3.31
C ALA A 32 6.64 2.85 -1.93
N LEU A 33 5.60 2.47 -1.19
CA LEU A 33 5.35 2.92 0.18
C LEU A 33 6.45 2.44 1.14
N GLN A 34 6.84 1.17 1.04
CA GLN A 34 7.94 0.59 1.83
C GLN A 34 9.25 1.32 1.57
N TYR A 35 9.60 1.56 0.31
CA TYR A 35 10.80 2.31 -0.06
C TYR A 35 10.85 3.70 0.58
N LEU A 36 9.70 4.34 0.74
CA LEU A 36 9.58 5.66 1.34
C LEU A 36 9.45 5.62 2.88
N GLY A 37 9.44 4.44 3.50
CA GLY A 37 9.24 4.26 4.93
C GLY A 37 7.80 4.58 5.39
N ARG A 38 6.80 4.46 4.50
CA ARG A 38 5.37 4.54 4.82
C ARG A 38 4.85 3.16 5.17
N ILE A 39 3.76 3.12 5.95
CA ILE A 39 3.15 1.86 6.38
C ILE A 39 1.85 1.67 5.60
N PRO A 40 1.81 0.75 4.61
CA PRO A 40 0.58 0.44 3.89
C PRO A 40 -0.44 -0.22 4.82
N ALA A 41 -1.67 0.30 4.82
CA ALA A 41 -2.83 -0.24 5.52
C ALA A 41 -3.80 -0.80 4.47
N MET A 42 -3.94 -2.14 4.43
CA MET A 42 -4.71 -2.83 3.39
C MET A 42 -6.20 -2.77 3.72
N LEU A 43 -6.96 -2.03 2.92
CA LEU A 43 -8.40 -1.84 3.12
C LEU A 43 -9.19 -2.89 2.35
N ASN A 44 -10.14 -3.55 3.03
CA ASN A 44 -11.04 -4.52 2.41
C ASN A 44 -12.24 -3.81 1.78
N TYR A 45 -12.26 -3.66 0.48
CA TYR A 45 -13.31 -2.97 -0.28
C TYR A 45 -14.70 -3.63 -0.20
N THR A 46 -14.78 -4.90 0.20
CA THR A 46 -16.06 -5.62 0.34
C THR A 46 -16.76 -5.34 1.68
N ALA A 47 -16.09 -4.65 2.60
CA ALA A 47 -16.63 -4.41 3.96
C ALA A 47 -17.70 -3.30 4.02
N GLY A 48 -17.88 -2.55 2.93
CA GLY A 48 -18.81 -1.40 2.88
C GLY A 48 -18.22 -0.09 3.43
N GLY A 49 -18.83 1.04 3.09
CA GLY A 49 -18.29 2.37 3.35
C GLY A 49 -18.07 2.68 4.83
N GLN A 50 -19.02 2.33 5.70
CA GLN A 50 -18.92 2.62 7.15
C GLN A 50 -17.79 1.80 7.81
N ALA A 51 -17.67 0.52 7.48
CA ALA A 51 -16.59 -0.31 7.99
C ALA A 51 -15.22 0.16 7.50
N LEU A 52 -15.12 0.62 6.25
CA LEU A 52 -13.90 1.21 5.70
C LEU A 52 -13.54 2.53 6.40
N LEU A 53 -14.52 3.39 6.65
CA LEU A 53 -14.30 4.63 7.39
C LEU A 53 -13.81 4.34 8.81
N GLN A 54 -14.41 3.36 9.49
CA GLN A 54 -13.96 2.91 10.80
C GLN A 54 -12.54 2.33 10.77
N ALA A 55 -12.19 1.57 9.72
CA ALA A 55 -10.82 1.09 9.50
C ALA A 55 -9.84 2.25 9.31
N CYS A 56 -10.22 3.29 8.57
CA CYS A 56 -9.41 4.50 8.41
C CYS A 56 -9.17 5.20 9.76
N ARG A 57 -10.19 5.33 10.59
CA ARG A 57 -10.06 5.90 11.94
C ARG A 57 -9.16 5.05 12.83
N THR A 58 -9.39 3.73 12.88
CA THR A 58 -8.58 2.77 13.65
C THR A 58 -7.13 2.79 13.22
N GLY A 59 -6.87 2.82 11.91
CA GLY A 59 -5.52 2.89 11.33
C GLY A 59 -4.91 4.29 11.34
N ARG A 60 -5.64 5.32 11.79
CA ARG A 60 -5.23 6.73 11.73
C ARG A 60 -4.80 7.15 10.33
N LEU A 61 -5.57 6.73 9.34
CA LEU A 61 -5.27 7.00 7.94
C LEU A 61 -5.74 8.42 7.58
N ARG A 62 -4.83 9.20 7.01
CA ARG A 62 -5.17 10.52 6.44
C ARG A 62 -5.36 10.43 4.93
N ARG A 63 -4.74 9.44 4.29
CA ARG A 63 -4.71 9.27 2.84
C ARG A 63 -5.01 7.84 2.45
N VAL A 64 -5.75 7.71 1.35
CA VAL A 64 -6.09 6.41 0.74
C VAL A 64 -5.74 6.48 -0.73
N TYR A 65 -4.97 5.51 -1.22
CA TYR A 65 -4.67 5.34 -2.64
C TYR A 65 -5.59 4.29 -3.26
N THR A 66 -6.18 4.64 -4.40
CA THR A 66 -7.05 3.76 -5.18
C THR A 66 -6.87 3.99 -6.68
N SER A 67 -7.65 3.33 -7.51
CA SER A 67 -7.68 3.48 -8.98
C SER A 67 -9.08 3.78 -9.45
N ARG A 68 -9.25 4.74 -10.39
CA ARG A 68 -10.55 5.05 -11.00
C ARG A 68 -11.16 3.83 -11.65
N LYS A 69 -10.37 3.11 -12.43
CA LYS A 69 -10.83 1.87 -13.08
C LYS A 69 -11.38 0.85 -12.08
N PHE A 70 -10.74 0.72 -10.92
CA PHE A 70 -11.21 -0.17 -9.89
C PHE A 70 -12.49 0.33 -9.22
N VAL A 71 -12.55 1.60 -8.90
CA VAL A 71 -13.74 2.23 -8.30
C VAL A 71 -14.96 2.03 -9.19
N ASP A 72 -14.81 2.26 -10.50
CA ASP A 72 -15.88 2.09 -11.47
C ASP A 72 -16.28 0.62 -11.61
N ALA A 73 -15.29 -0.29 -11.76
CA ALA A 73 -15.55 -1.71 -11.95
C ALA A 73 -16.21 -2.38 -10.75
N ALA A 74 -15.89 -1.92 -9.52
CA ALA A 74 -16.44 -2.45 -8.28
C ALA A 74 -17.61 -1.63 -7.71
N ASN A 75 -18.10 -0.61 -8.45
CA ASN A 75 -19.20 0.28 -8.05
C ASN A 75 -18.97 0.94 -6.67
N LEU A 76 -17.73 1.37 -6.39
CA LEU A 76 -17.33 1.93 -5.09
C LEU A 76 -17.61 3.44 -4.95
N GLY A 77 -18.36 4.05 -5.86
CA GLY A 77 -18.74 5.47 -5.78
C GLY A 77 -19.31 5.89 -4.42
N PRO A 78 -20.33 5.20 -3.90
CA PRO A 78 -20.90 5.49 -2.58
C PRO A 78 -19.89 5.31 -1.43
N VAL A 79 -19.00 4.33 -1.55
CA VAL A 79 -17.93 4.09 -0.57
C VAL A 79 -16.95 5.26 -0.56
N LEU A 80 -16.53 5.72 -1.73
CA LEU A 80 -15.63 6.87 -1.83
C LEU A 80 -16.28 8.14 -1.28
N ALA A 81 -17.55 8.38 -1.56
CA ALA A 81 -18.29 9.52 -1.01
C ALA A 81 -18.22 9.51 0.54
N THR A 82 -18.36 8.33 1.15
CA THR A 82 -18.21 8.18 2.60
C THR A 82 -16.77 8.44 3.06
N LEU A 83 -15.77 7.92 2.35
CA LEU A 83 -14.35 8.10 2.71
C LEU A 83 -13.90 9.56 2.59
N HIS A 84 -14.33 10.27 1.57
CA HIS A 84 -13.99 11.68 1.35
C HIS A 84 -14.40 12.61 2.49
N THR A 85 -15.26 12.16 3.40
CA THR A 85 -15.64 12.97 4.58
C THR A 85 -14.51 13.12 5.59
N GLU A 86 -13.53 12.20 5.61
CA GLU A 86 -12.48 12.17 6.65
C GLU A 86 -11.06 11.92 6.10
N VAL A 87 -10.93 11.38 4.89
CA VAL A 87 -9.62 11.07 4.33
C VAL A 87 -9.44 11.63 2.92
N GLU A 88 -8.21 11.96 2.58
CA GLU A 88 -7.83 12.35 1.23
C GLU A 88 -7.71 11.11 0.33
N VAL A 89 -8.52 11.02 -0.72
CA VAL A 89 -8.44 9.93 -1.69
C VAL A 89 -7.60 10.36 -2.89
N HIS A 90 -6.55 9.59 -3.17
CA HIS A 90 -5.63 9.81 -4.27
C HIS A 90 -5.75 8.68 -5.30
N PHE A 91 -5.86 9.06 -6.58
CA PHE A 91 -5.93 8.09 -7.67
C PHE A 91 -4.54 7.82 -8.27
N LEU A 92 -4.23 6.54 -8.50
CA LEU A 92 -2.96 6.13 -9.10
C LEU A 92 -2.77 6.70 -10.49
N GLU A 93 -3.86 6.93 -11.22
CA GLU A 93 -3.86 7.55 -12.53
C GLU A 93 -3.31 8.98 -12.49
N ASP A 94 -3.66 9.76 -11.46
CA ASP A 94 -3.16 11.13 -11.28
C ASP A 94 -1.68 11.13 -10.92
N LEU A 95 -1.26 10.19 -10.06
CA LEU A 95 0.16 10.02 -9.76
C LEU A 95 0.95 9.65 -11.02
N ARG A 96 0.40 8.77 -11.85
CA ARG A 96 1.02 8.37 -13.12
C ARG A 96 1.11 9.52 -14.11
N ALA A 97 0.10 10.38 -14.17
CA ALA A 97 0.08 11.55 -15.07
C ALA A 97 1.18 12.56 -14.70
N ARG A 98 1.57 12.64 -13.44
CA ARG A 98 2.68 13.49 -12.96
C ARG A 98 4.07 12.95 -13.30
N ILE A 99 4.20 11.70 -13.72
CA ILE A 99 5.46 11.08 -14.11
C ILE A 99 5.77 11.47 -15.56
N GLY A 100 6.69 12.41 -15.72
CA GLY A 100 7.13 12.89 -17.02
C GLY A 100 7.93 11.84 -17.81
N TRP A 101 8.15 12.11 -19.08
CA TRP A 101 8.99 11.25 -19.93
C TRP A 101 10.45 11.22 -19.46
N THR A 102 10.97 12.32 -18.93
CA THR A 102 12.30 12.42 -18.35
C THR A 102 12.46 11.51 -17.13
N ASP A 103 11.45 11.43 -16.26
CA ASP A 103 11.45 10.53 -15.12
C ASP A 103 11.51 9.06 -15.57
N LYS A 104 10.78 8.72 -16.65
CA LYS A 104 10.77 7.37 -17.22
C LYS A 104 12.13 7.01 -17.81
N LEU A 105 12.75 7.93 -18.54
CA LEU A 105 14.08 7.73 -19.11
C LEU A 105 15.13 7.55 -18.01
N LEU A 106 15.14 8.42 -16.99
CA LEU A 106 16.04 8.29 -15.85
C LEU A 106 15.86 6.97 -15.10
N ALA A 107 14.60 6.51 -14.92
CA ALA A 107 14.33 5.22 -14.29
C ALA A 107 14.81 4.05 -15.13
N LEU A 108 14.67 4.12 -16.46
CA LEU A 108 15.19 3.08 -17.36
C LEU A 108 16.71 3.01 -17.29
N LEU A 109 17.41 4.15 -17.32
CA LEU A 109 18.86 4.22 -17.17
C LEU A 109 19.34 3.73 -15.80
N ALA A 110 18.56 3.96 -14.74
CA ALA A 110 18.86 3.53 -13.37
C ALA A 110 18.48 2.05 -13.10
N ALA A 111 17.75 1.39 -14.00
CA ALA A 111 17.25 0.04 -13.80
C ALA A 111 18.36 -1.00 -13.46
N PRO A 112 19.57 -0.99 -14.09
CA PRO A 112 20.65 -1.91 -13.72
C PRO A 112 21.09 -1.78 -12.26
N TRP A 113 20.95 -0.60 -11.67
CA TRP A 113 21.34 -0.32 -10.28
C TRP A 113 20.14 -0.29 -9.32
N ALA A 114 18.95 -0.76 -9.75
CA ALA A 114 17.72 -0.67 -8.98
C ALA A 114 17.83 -1.27 -7.56
N LYS A 115 18.51 -2.41 -7.42
CA LYS A 115 18.77 -3.04 -6.12
C LYS A 115 19.59 -2.13 -5.21
N THR A 116 20.72 -1.64 -5.69
CA THR A 116 21.61 -0.75 -4.92
C THR A 116 20.92 0.55 -4.53
N LEU A 117 20.18 1.15 -5.47
CA LEU A 117 19.39 2.36 -5.21
C LEU A 117 18.29 2.12 -4.17
N TYR A 118 17.64 0.96 -4.21
CA TYR A 118 16.66 0.55 -3.20
C TYR A 118 17.34 0.41 -1.83
N GLU A 119 18.45 -0.31 -1.74
CA GLU A 119 19.18 -0.54 -0.50
C GLU A 119 19.71 0.75 0.14
N LEU A 120 20.16 1.72 -0.67
CA LEU A 120 20.60 3.03 -0.23
C LEU A 120 19.45 3.95 0.15
N GLY A 121 18.30 3.81 -0.50
CA GLY A 121 17.16 4.69 -0.32
C GLY A 121 16.23 4.32 0.84
N VAL A 122 16.32 3.08 1.35
CA VAL A 122 15.47 2.63 2.46
C VAL A 122 15.92 3.30 3.78
N PRO A 123 15.08 4.13 4.39
CA PRO A 123 15.51 5.00 5.50
C PRO A 123 15.81 4.24 6.80
N HIS A 124 15.30 3.01 6.95
CA HIS A 124 15.46 2.22 8.17
C HIS A 124 15.49 0.72 7.86
N ARG A 125 16.44 0.02 8.46
CA ARG A 125 16.60 -1.44 8.35
C ARG A 125 16.19 -2.20 9.63
N ASN A 126 15.33 -1.60 10.47
CA ASN A 126 14.86 -2.25 11.68
C ASN A 126 13.73 -3.23 11.33
N PRO A 127 13.91 -4.56 11.49
CA PRO A 127 12.93 -5.58 11.16
C PRO A 127 11.68 -5.55 12.06
N ASP A 128 11.76 -4.95 13.24
CA ASP A 128 10.64 -4.88 14.18
C ASP A 128 9.67 -3.72 13.90
N ARG A 129 10.03 -2.83 12.96
CA ARG A 129 9.10 -1.77 12.54
C ARG A 129 7.90 -2.33 11.80
N PRO A 130 6.72 -1.69 11.97
CA PRO A 130 5.53 -2.04 11.20
C PRO A 130 5.80 -1.99 9.70
N ALA A 131 5.46 -3.08 9.00
CA ALA A 131 5.58 -3.21 7.57
C ALA A 131 4.21 -3.07 6.89
N VAL A 132 3.13 -3.51 7.55
CA VAL A 132 1.78 -3.45 7.01
C VAL A 132 0.77 -3.44 8.14
N ILE A 133 -0.38 -2.79 7.90
CA ILE A 133 -1.56 -2.90 8.75
C ILE A 133 -2.61 -3.70 7.98
N LEU A 134 -3.11 -4.76 8.60
CA LEU A 134 -4.23 -5.56 8.12
C LEU A 134 -5.44 -5.32 9.04
N PHE A 135 -6.63 -5.26 8.46
CA PHE A 135 -7.86 -5.12 9.23
C PHE A 135 -8.62 -6.43 9.28
N THR A 136 -9.00 -6.84 10.48
CA THR A 136 -9.84 -8.02 10.72
C THR A 136 -11.23 -7.57 11.13
N SER A 137 -12.25 -8.39 10.83
CA SER A 137 -13.60 -8.20 11.38
C SER A 137 -13.52 -8.46 12.88
N GLY A 138 -13.54 -7.41 13.68
CA GLY A 138 -13.61 -7.55 15.14
C GLY A 138 -14.88 -8.29 15.56
N SER A 139 -14.81 -9.10 16.61
CA SER A 139 -15.96 -9.83 17.20
C SER A 139 -17.12 -8.91 17.62
N GLU A 140 -16.85 -7.62 17.81
CA GLU A 140 -17.81 -6.57 18.21
C GLU A 140 -18.25 -5.67 17.04
N GLY A 141 -18.02 -6.10 15.78
CA GLY A 141 -18.45 -5.37 14.58
C GLY A 141 -17.54 -4.22 14.14
N SER A 142 -16.58 -3.78 14.95
CA SER A 142 -15.60 -2.77 14.56
C SER A 142 -14.30 -3.40 14.06
N PRO A 143 -13.72 -2.93 12.93
CA PRO A 143 -12.49 -3.49 12.41
C PRO A 143 -11.32 -3.22 13.35
N LYS A 144 -10.56 -4.28 13.67
CA LYS A 144 -9.30 -4.19 14.43
C LYS A 144 -8.13 -4.12 13.47
N GLY A 145 -7.24 -3.14 13.67
CA GLY A 145 -6.00 -3.01 12.91
C GLY A 145 -4.89 -3.84 13.53
N VAL A 146 -4.32 -4.78 12.78
CA VAL A 146 -3.17 -5.59 13.17
C VAL A 146 -1.94 -5.07 12.43
N ALA A 147 -1.01 -4.50 13.16
CA ALA A 147 0.27 -4.08 12.60
C ALA A 147 1.25 -5.27 12.60
N LEU A 148 1.69 -5.68 11.41
CA LEU A 148 2.70 -6.71 11.24
C LEU A 148 4.04 -6.06 10.94
N SER A 149 5.11 -6.49 11.62
CA SER A 149 6.47 -6.04 11.36
C SER A 149 7.08 -6.75 10.15
N HIS A 150 8.21 -6.23 9.66
CA HIS A 150 9.00 -6.92 8.64
C HIS A 150 9.44 -8.31 9.10
N ALA A 151 9.82 -8.46 10.38
CA ALA A 151 10.17 -9.76 10.97
C ALA A 151 8.99 -10.74 10.91
N ASN A 152 7.76 -10.28 11.24
CA ASN A 152 6.56 -11.13 11.15
C ASN A 152 6.32 -11.62 9.71
N LEU A 153 6.43 -10.72 8.72
CA LEU A 153 6.25 -11.09 7.31
C LEU A 153 7.30 -12.10 6.84
N LEU A 154 8.58 -11.87 7.19
CA LEU A 154 9.67 -12.76 6.82
C LEU A 154 9.53 -14.15 7.46
N SER A 155 9.14 -14.20 8.74
CA SER A 155 8.89 -15.46 9.45
C SER A 155 7.72 -16.24 8.82
N ASN A 156 6.63 -15.55 8.48
CA ASN A 156 5.50 -16.15 7.81
C ASN A 156 5.89 -16.69 6.42
N PHE A 157 6.64 -15.90 5.65
CA PHE A 157 7.15 -16.33 4.35
C PHE A 157 8.06 -17.57 4.45
N ALA A 158 8.94 -17.61 5.45
CA ALA A 158 9.80 -18.78 5.70
C ALA A 158 8.96 -20.03 6.04
N GLN A 159 7.93 -19.89 6.88
CA GLN A 159 7.00 -20.98 7.20
C GLN A 159 6.26 -21.50 5.96
N VAL A 160 5.72 -20.60 5.12
CA VAL A 160 5.05 -20.99 3.88
C VAL A 160 6.00 -21.74 2.94
N ARG A 161 7.25 -21.28 2.79
CA ARG A 161 8.26 -21.96 1.98
C ARG A 161 8.63 -23.37 2.49
N CYS A 162 8.52 -23.62 3.79
CA CYS A 162 8.77 -24.95 4.33
C CYS A 162 7.64 -25.95 4.01
N HIS A 163 6.43 -25.47 3.67
CA HIS A 163 5.27 -26.30 3.41
C HIS A 163 4.89 -26.39 1.92
N ILE A 164 5.32 -25.40 1.13
CA ILE A 164 5.01 -25.30 -0.30
C ILE A 164 6.33 -25.32 -1.08
N ASP A 165 6.49 -26.32 -1.93
CA ASP A 165 7.61 -26.42 -2.86
C ASP A 165 7.32 -25.53 -4.08
N PHE A 166 7.73 -24.26 -4.00
CA PHE A 166 7.60 -23.34 -5.13
C PHE A 166 8.60 -23.73 -6.24
N ARG A 167 8.08 -24.09 -7.39
CA ARG A 167 8.90 -24.40 -8.57
C ARG A 167 9.01 -23.18 -9.47
N PRO A 168 10.12 -23.05 -10.23
CA PRO A 168 10.30 -21.92 -11.16
C PRO A 168 9.23 -21.82 -12.26
N THR A 169 8.39 -22.83 -12.38
CA THR A 169 7.31 -22.95 -13.37
C THR A 169 5.92 -22.62 -12.80
N ASP A 170 5.80 -22.30 -11.51
CA ASP A 170 4.49 -22.01 -10.84
C ASP A 170 4.06 -20.54 -10.99
#